data_e5d39e7ff6118e90b2e952c884028bbc
#
_entry.id   e5d39e7ff6118e90b2e952c884028bbc
#
_cell.length_a   1.000
_cell.length_b   1.000
_cell.length_c   1.000
_cell.angle_alpha   90.00
_cell.angle_beta   90.00
_cell.angle_gamma   90.00
#
_symmetry.space_group_name_H-M   'P 1'
#
loop_
_entity.id
_entity.type
_entity.pdbx_description
1 polymer ?
#
loop_
_entity_poly.entity_id
_entity_poly.type
_entity_poly.pdbx_seq_one_letter_code
_entity_poly.pdbx_strand_id
1 'polypeptide(L)'
;MENKINELKAKNLDLEKLINYQDGSVVSREILKLPTGTLTVFAFDAGQGLSEHTAPFDATVYILDGEAEAQISGQVNLVKKGELIIMPAGQPHSLKAQKRFKMLLIMIRS
;
A
#
# COMPACT_ATOMS: atom_id res chain seq x y z
N MET A 1 19.01 21.07 -0.34
CA MET A 1 19.24 19.62 -0.30
C MET A 1 18.11 18.90 -1.06
N GLU A 2 18.48 18.09 -2.02
CA GLU A 2 17.48 17.36 -2.79
C GLU A 2 16.83 16.27 -1.97
N ASN A 3 15.52 16.13 -2.12
CA ASN A 3 14.77 15.03 -1.56
C ASN A 3 15.00 13.79 -2.44
N LYS A 4 15.29 12.64 -1.84
CA LYS A 4 15.47 11.38 -2.58
C LYS A 4 14.29 11.01 -3.45
N ILE A 5 13.07 11.41 -3.06
CA ILE A 5 11.85 11.18 -3.84
C ILE A 5 11.95 11.84 -5.22
N ASN A 6 12.61 13.00 -5.33
CA ASN A 6 12.76 13.69 -6.61
C ASN A 6 13.60 12.91 -7.63
N GLU A 7 14.45 11.99 -7.16
CA GLU A 7 15.23 11.14 -8.04
C GLU A 7 14.38 10.15 -8.84
N LEU A 8 13.17 9.90 -8.40
CA LEU A 8 12.25 8.97 -9.05
C LEU A 8 11.41 9.63 -10.15
N LYS A 9 11.39 10.96 -10.21
CA LYS A 9 10.59 11.68 -11.19
C LYS A 9 11.20 11.58 -12.60
N ALA A 10 10.34 11.60 -13.60
CA ALA A 10 10.72 11.54 -15.02
C ALA A 10 11.44 10.26 -15.39
N LYS A 11 11.16 9.18 -14.70
CA LYS A 11 11.73 7.85 -14.95
C LYS A 11 10.63 6.81 -15.02
N ASN A 12 10.84 5.77 -15.80
CA ASN A 12 9.97 4.61 -15.79
C ASN A 12 10.29 3.79 -14.55
N LEU A 13 9.28 3.54 -13.71
CA LEU A 13 9.48 2.80 -12.47
C LEU A 13 8.79 1.45 -12.57
N ASP A 14 9.54 0.38 -12.31
CA ASP A 14 8.97 -0.93 -12.09
C ASP A 14 8.66 -1.03 -10.59
N LEU A 15 7.39 -0.90 -10.23
CA LEU A 15 6.98 -0.77 -8.83
C LEU A 15 7.35 -1.99 -7.99
N GLU A 16 7.28 -3.19 -8.55
CA GLU A 16 7.66 -4.40 -7.83
C GLU A 16 9.14 -4.40 -7.45
N LYS A 17 9.99 -3.77 -8.27
CA LYS A 17 11.44 -3.73 -8.03
C LYS A 17 11.86 -2.61 -7.10
N LEU A 18 10.96 -1.67 -6.78
CA LEU A 18 11.27 -0.57 -5.87
C LEU A 18 11.29 -1.01 -4.42
N ILE A 19 10.74 -2.16 -4.10
CA ILE A 19 10.62 -2.66 -2.73
C ILE A 19 10.88 -4.15 -2.71
N ASN A 20 11.58 -4.62 -1.68
CA ASN A 20 11.89 -6.04 -1.50
C ASN A 20 11.24 -6.56 -0.22
N TYR A 21 10.84 -7.84 -0.25
CA TYR A 21 10.40 -8.51 0.95
C TYR A 21 11.56 -8.62 1.95
N GLN A 22 11.24 -8.49 3.22
CA GLN A 22 12.16 -8.67 4.32
C GLN A 22 11.50 -9.57 5.37
N ASP A 23 12.19 -10.62 5.78
CA ASP A 23 11.64 -11.62 6.70
C ASP A 23 11.11 -10.96 7.97
N GLY A 24 9.89 -11.34 8.36
CA GLY A 24 9.23 -10.87 9.56
C GLY A 24 8.87 -9.39 9.57
N SER A 25 8.84 -8.74 8.41
CA SER A 25 8.72 -7.28 8.35
C SER A 25 7.68 -6.78 7.36
N VAL A 26 7.24 -5.55 7.61
CA VAL A 26 6.56 -4.72 6.62
C VAL A 26 7.56 -3.64 6.22
N VAL A 27 7.85 -3.55 4.93
CA VAL A 27 8.78 -2.57 4.39
C VAL A 27 8.00 -1.59 3.53
N SER A 28 8.32 -0.30 3.63
CA SER A 28 7.66 0.72 2.83
C SER A 28 8.67 1.66 2.21
N ARG A 29 8.30 2.20 1.04
CA ARG A 29 9.07 3.23 0.36
C ARG A 29 8.13 4.25 -0.24
N GLU A 30 8.28 5.51 0.14
CA GLU A 30 7.49 6.60 -0.39
C GLU A 30 8.03 6.99 -1.77
N ILE A 31 7.15 7.01 -2.77
CA ILE A 31 7.52 7.34 -4.15
C ILE A 31 7.27 8.82 -4.42
N LEU A 32 6.13 9.33 -3.96
CA LEU A 32 5.72 10.71 -4.16
C LEU A 32 4.99 11.18 -2.91
N LYS A 33 5.34 12.35 -2.44
CA LYS A 33 4.67 12.97 -1.29
C LYS A 33 4.36 14.42 -1.61
N LEU A 34 3.08 14.73 -1.60
CA LEU A 34 2.56 16.08 -1.81
C LEU A 34 1.58 16.39 -0.68
N PRO A 35 1.30 17.68 -0.40
CA PRO A 35 0.27 18.02 0.59
C PRO A 35 -1.09 17.43 0.26
N THR A 36 -1.37 17.18 -1.01
CA THR A 36 -2.65 16.67 -1.51
C THR A 36 -2.69 15.16 -1.69
N GLY A 37 -1.59 14.45 -1.49
CA GLY A 37 -1.60 13.01 -1.62
C GLY A 37 -0.22 12.37 -1.61
N THR A 38 -0.22 11.04 -1.48
CA THR A 38 1.01 10.27 -1.45
C THR A 38 0.88 9.00 -2.29
N LEU A 39 2.03 8.54 -2.82
CA LEU A 39 2.18 7.22 -3.41
C LEU A 39 3.27 6.49 -2.64
N THR A 40 2.94 5.33 -2.08
CA THR A 40 3.87 4.54 -1.26
C THR A 40 3.78 3.08 -1.66
N VAL A 41 4.90 2.43 -1.89
CA VAL A 41 4.93 0.98 -2.10
C VAL A 41 5.25 0.28 -0.80
N PHE A 42 4.63 -0.88 -0.59
CA PHE A 42 4.80 -1.71 0.60
C PHE A 42 5.11 -3.14 0.19
N ALA A 43 5.93 -3.82 0.99
CA ALA A 43 6.13 -5.26 0.90
C ALA A 43 5.86 -5.86 2.28
N PHE A 44 4.93 -6.82 2.32
CA PHE A 44 4.52 -7.50 3.55
C PHE A 44 5.01 -8.94 3.52
N ASP A 45 5.77 -9.35 4.54
CA ASP A 45 6.06 -10.76 4.72
C ASP A 45 4.81 -11.49 5.21
N ALA A 46 4.76 -12.81 5.00
CA ALA A 46 3.66 -13.63 5.49
C ALA A 46 3.49 -13.46 7.00
N GLY A 47 2.26 -13.34 7.46
CA GLY A 47 1.93 -13.13 8.86
C GLY A 47 1.92 -11.67 9.30
N GLN A 48 2.39 -10.76 8.47
CA GLN A 48 2.42 -9.32 8.78
C GLN A 48 1.13 -8.65 8.30
N GLY A 49 0.90 -7.43 8.77
CA GLY A 49 -0.28 -6.67 8.37
C GLY A 49 -0.27 -5.26 8.94
N LEU A 50 -1.36 -4.56 8.68
CA LEU A 50 -1.65 -3.27 9.29
C LEU A 50 -2.92 -3.42 10.12
N SER A 51 -2.84 -3.06 11.40
CA SER A 51 -3.96 -3.19 12.32
C SER A 51 -5.12 -2.28 11.91
N GLU A 52 -6.33 -2.61 12.43
CA GLU A 52 -7.53 -1.88 12.11
C GLU A 52 -7.41 -0.40 12.53
N HIS A 53 -7.75 0.47 11.60
CA HIS A 53 -7.77 1.92 11.82
C HIS A 53 -8.72 2.57 10.82
N THR A 54 -8.98 3.86 11.00
CA THR A 54 -9.73 4.66 10.04
C THR A 54 -8.85 5.76 9.49
N ALA A 55 -9.17 6.23 8.29
CA ALA A 55 -8.50 7.37 7.69
C ALA A 55 -9.54 8.40 7.27
N PRO A 56 -9.20 9.69 7.29
CA PRO A 56 -10.15 10.75 6.91
C PRO A 56 -10.37 10.85 5.40
N PHE A 57 -9.58 10.11 4.59
CA PHE A 57 -9.66 10.11 3.15
C PHE A 57 -9.73 8.67 2.63
N ASP A 58 -10.21 8.48 1.40
CA ASP A 58 -10.20 7.17 0.78
C ASP A 58 -8.77 6.69 0.62
N ALA A 59 -8.52 5.43 0.96
CA ALA A 59 -7.23 4.79 0.78
C ALA A 59 -7.36 3.75 -0.34
N THR A 60 -6.60 3.93 -1.41
CA THR A 60 -6.65 3.05 -2.57
C THR A 60 -5.44 2.14 -2.57
N VAL A 61 -5.68 0.84 -2.62
CA VAL A 61 -4.64 -0.20 -2.60
C VAL A 61 -4.65 -0.94 -3.92
N TYR A 62 -3.51 -0.97 -4.60
CA TYR A 62 -3.32 -1.72 -5.83
C TYR A 62 -2.28 -2.82 -5.57
N ILE A 63 -2.64 -4.08 -5.84
CA ILE A 63 -1.76 -5.21 -5.54
C ILE A 63 -0.78 -5.45 -6.68
N LEU A 64 0.51 -5.38 -6.36
CA LEU A 64 1.61 -5.53 -7.31
C LEU A 64 2.10 -6.97 -7.41
N ASP A 65 2.03 -7.72 -6.32
CA ASP A 65 2.51 -9.10 -6.23
C ASP A 65 1.75 -9.80 -5.10
N GLY A 66 1.41 -11.08 -5.30
CA GLY A 66 0.69 -11.87 -4.31
C GLY A 66 -0.76 -11.45 -4.16
N GLU A 67 -1.29 -11.62 -2.96
CA GLU A 67 -2.67 -11.22 -2.62
C GLU A 67 -2.75 -10.74 -1.18
N ALA A 68 -3.61 -9.76 -0.96
CA ALA A 68 -3.84 -9.18 0.36
C ALA A 68 -5.24 -9.49 0.85
N GLU A 69 -5.36 -9.67 2.16
CA GLU A 69 -6.65 -9.77 2.83
C GLU A 69 -6.98 -8.39 3.38
N ALA A 70 -7.95 -7.71 2.76
CA ALA A 70 -8.38 -6.38 3.17
C ALA A 70 -9.72 -6.49 3.88
N GLN A 71 -9.76 -6.12 5.16
CA GLN A 71 -10.99 -6.12 5.94
C GLN A 71 -11.52 -4.70 6.04
N ILE A 72 -12.75 -4.49 5.58
CA ILE A 72 -13.40 -3.18 5.60
C ILE A 72 -14.72 -3.33 6.34
N SER A 73 -14.88 -2.60 7.44
CA SER A 73 -16.08 -2.65 8.28
C SER A 73 -16.49 -4.11 8.62
N GLY A 74 -15.49 -4.94 8.93
CA GLY A 74 -15.71 -6.34 9.29
C GLY A 74 -15.81 -7.30 8.11
N GLN A 75 -15.88 -6.81 6.88
CA GLN A 75 -15.99 -7.68 5.70
C GLN A 75 -14.62 -7.91 5.09
N VAL A 76 -14.27 -9.20 4.89
CA VAL A 76 -13.00 -9.61 4.31
C VAL A 76 -13.08 -9.63 2.80
N ASN A 77 -12.08 -9.03 2.15
CA ASN A 77 -11.92 -9.00 0.69
C ASN A 77 -10.53 -9.53 0.35
N LEU A 78 -10.46 -10.52 -0.52
CA LEU A 78 -9.17 -10.97 -1.07
C LEU A 78 -8.89 -10.17 -2.33
N VAL A 79 -7.80 -9.40 -2.30
CA VAL A 79 -7.40 -8.54 -3.41
C VAL A 79 -6.15 -9.14 -4.02
N LYS A 80 -6.22 -9.51 -5.29
CA LYS A 80 -5.17 -10.25 -5.99
C LYS A 80 -4.33 -9.32 -6.86
N LYS A 81 -3.16 -9.81 -7.26
CA LYS A 81 -2.28 -9.11 -8.18
C LYS A 81 -3.05 -8.54 -9.37
N GLY A 82 -2.84 -7.26 -9.63
CA GLY A 82 -3.53 -6.54 -10.69
C GLY A 82 -4.89 -5.97 -10.31
N GLU A 83 -5.38 -6.27 -9.12
CA GLU A 83 -6.65 -5.74 -8.61
C GLU A 83 -6.42 -4.57 -7.67
N LEU A 84 -7.43 -3.73 -7.58
CA LEU A 84 -7.42 -2.53 -6.77
C LEU A 84 -8.64 -2.53 -5.86
N ILE A 85 -8.47 -2.07 -4.62
CA ILE A 85 -9.58 -1.86 -3.70
C ILE A 85 -9.50 -0.44 -3.14
N ILE A 86 -10.64 0.22 -3.04
CA ILE A 86 -10.75 1.53 -2.39
C ILE A 86 -11.36 1.31 -1.02
N MET A 87 -10.59 1.65 0.01
CA MET A 87 -11.05 1.58 1.40
C MET A 87 -11.64 2.95 1.75
N PRO A 88 -12.98 3.03 1.98
CA PRO A 88 -13.63 4.33 2.12
C PRO A 88 -13.20 5.11 3.34
N ALA A 89 -13.18 6.44 3.21
CA ALA A 89 -12.92 7.34 4.32
C ALA A 89 -13.88 7.07 5.49
N GLY A 90 -13.34 7.08 6.71
CA GLY A 90 -14.14 6.95 7.93
C GLY A 90 -14.57 5.52 8.26
N GLN A 91 -14.35 4.55 7.39
CA GLN A 91 -14.66 3.15 7.69
C GLN A 91 -13.43 2.42 8.24
N PRO A 92 -13.59 1.61 9.29
CA PRO A 92 -12.45 0.86 9.82
C PRO A 92 -11.96 -0.16 8.82
N HIS A 93 -10.65 -0.23 8.64
CA HIS A 93 -10.03 -1.15 7.71
C HIS A 93 -8.70 -1.69 8.23
N SER A 94 -8.33 -2.87 7.77
CA SER A 94 -7.07 -3.53 8.11
C SER A 94 -6.57 -4.33 6.90
N LEU A 95 -5.28 -4.64 6.91
CA LEU A 95 -4.66 -5.49 5.91
C LEU A 95 -3.92 -6.63 6.59
N LYS A 96 -3.97 -7.81 5.98
CA LYS A 96 -3.29 -8.97 6.48
C LYS A 96 -2.65 -9.76 5.34
N ALA A 97 -1.41 -10.19 5.56
CA ALA A 97 -0.67 -11.02 4.62
C ALA A 97 -0.71 -12.47 5.11
N GLN A 98 -1.54 -13.31 4.52
CA GLN A 98 -1.43 -14.75 4.73
C GLN A 98 -0.20 -15.28 4.01
N LYS A 99 0.06 -14.76 2.82
CA LYS A 99 1.27 -14.95 2.04
C LYS A 99 1.88 -13.59 1.75
N ARG A 100 3.14 -13.55 1.33
CA ARG A 100 3.80 -12.31 0.96
C ARG A 100 3.03 -11.57 -0.11
N PHE A 101 2.92 -10.26 0.03
CA PHE A 101 2.36 -9.41 -1.04
C PHE A 101 3.02 -8.04 -1.07
N LYS A 102 3.00 -7.43 -2.25
CA LYS A 102 3.41 -6.05 -2.46
C LYS A 102 2.22 -5.23 -2.93
N MET A 103 2.15 -3.99 -2.49
CA MET A 103 1.07 -3.10 -2.90
C MET A 103 1.56 -1.68 -3.12
N LEU A 104 0.79 -0.93 -3.93
CA LEU A 104 0.91 0.51 -4.03
C LEU A 104 -0.26 1.12 -3.25
N LEU A 105 0.05 1.98 -2.30
CA LEU A 105 -0.96 2.75 -1.57
C LEU A 105 -1.03 4.14 -2.18
N ILE A 106 -2.24 4.53 -2.58
CA ILE A 106 -2.53 5.83 -3.16
C ILE A 106 -3.46 6.56 -2.20
N MET A 107 -2.98 7.66 -1.63
CA MET A 107 -3.77 8.52 -0.74
C MET A 107 -4.00 9.85 -1.41
N ILE A 108 -5.25 10.22 -1.61
CA ILE A 108 -5.62 11.52 -2.17
C ILE A 108 -6.34 12.29 -1.08
N ARG A 109 -5.75 13.42 -0.69
CA ARG A 109 -6.29 14.28 0.38
C ARG A 109 -6.95 15.49 -0.25
N SER A 110 -8.22 15.40 -0.46
CA SER A 110 -8.96 16.49 -1.10
C SER A 110 -9.92 17.16 -0.12
#